data_9672f4b2f5547aac1c1258a8095f7d41
#
_entry.id   9672f4b2f5547aac1c1258a8095f7d41
#
_cell.length_a   1.000
_cell.length_b   1.000
_cell.length_c   1.000
_cell.angle_alpha   90.00
_cell.angle_beta   90.00
_cell.angle_gamma   90.00
#
_symmetry.space_group_name_H-M   'P 1'
#
loop_
_entity.id
_entity.type
_entity.pdbx_description
1 polymer ?
#
loop_
_entity_poly.entity_id
_entity_poly.type
_entity_poly.pdbx_seq_one_letter_code
_entity_poly.pdbx_strand_id
1 'polypeptide(L)'
;MDLIRIGEKIISRRKVARVIDQIFEMRSTGAAQQEIANRLGVDRTFVSRLENIGEVRKGQRIAVVGFPIKNKLEILELLHHEGVEFTLIMTEEERWKFVKNIQGVDLLNKIMSLLAEARGYDIVVVIGSNQRIKVLEAIIDKEVIGLEIGESPIEEDKFVDPAKVLDIINSIRLGTREAAR
;
A
#
# COMPACT_ATOMS: atom_id res chain seq x y z
N MET A 1 8.19 -12.27 -16.95
CA MET A 1 9.56 -12.27 -17.52
C MET A 1 10.45 -11.42 -16.64
N ASP A 2 11.52 -11.96 -16.09
CA ASP A 2 12.39 -11.31 -15.09
C ASP A 2 13.54 -10.47 -15.70
N LEU A 3 13.78 -10.62 -17.01
CA LEU A 3 14.86 -9.96 -17.73
C LEU A 3 14.35 -8.83 -18.62
N ILE A 4 15.01 -7.67 -18.54
CA ILE A 4 14.75 -6.50 -19.39
C ILE A 4 16.01 -6.20 -20.18
N ARG A 5 15.87 -5.94 -21.48
CA ARG A 5 16.96 -5.47 -22.32
C ARG A 5 16.95 -3.93 -22.38
N ILE A 6 18.08 -3.33 -22.05
CA ILE A 6 18.31 -1.88 -22.17
C ILE A 6 19.60 -1.70 -22.99
N GLY A 7 19.45 -1.34 -24.26
CA GLY A 7 20.57 -1.32 -25.20
C GLY A 7 21.20 -2.70 -25.31
N GLU A 8 22.50 -2.81 -25.06
CA GLU A 8 23.24 -4.07 -25.08
C GLU A 8 23.21 -4.81 -23.73
N LYS A 9 22.64 -4.20 -22.67
CA LYS A 9 22.62 -4.79 -21.33
C LYS A 9 21.36 -5.59 -21.10
N ILE A 10 21.49 -6.73 -20.43
CA ILE A 10 20.37 -7.53 -19.94
C ILE A 10 20.27 -7.32 -18.43
N ILE A 11 19.16 -6.75 -17.95
CA ILE A 11 18.90 -6.41 -16.55
C ILE A 11 17.95 -7.44 -15.95
N SER A 12 18.34 -8.06 -14.84
CA SER A 12 17.44 -8.92 -14.05
C SER A 12 16.72 -8.08 -12.98
N ARG A 13 15.39 -8.01 -13.08
CA ARG A 13 14.53 -7.37 -12.07
C ARG A 13 14.73 -7.98 -10.69
N ARG A 14 14.85 -9.33 -10.64
CA ARG A 14 15.04 -10.05 -9.37
C ARG A 14 16.35 -9.70 -8.69
N LYS A 15 17.45 -9.51 -9.47
CA LYS A 15 18.72 -9.05 -8.89
C LYS A 15 18.60 -7.64 -8.34
N VAL A 16 17.94 -6.74 -9.07
CA VAL A 16 17.71 -5.36 -8.62
C VAL A 16 16.88 -5.33 -7.34
N ALA A 17 15.74 -6.04 -7.32
CA ALA A 17 14.87 -6.12 -6.14
C ALA A 17 15.64 -6.64 -4.91
N ARG A 18 16.42 -7.72 -5.06
CA ARG A 18 17.23 -8.25 -3.96
C ARG A 18 18.22 -7.25 -3.39
N VAL A 19 18.87 -6.44 -4.24
CA VAL A 19 19.81 -5.41 -3.77
C VAL A 19 19.06 -4.32 -3.01
N ILE A 20 17.87 -3.92 -3.49
CA ILE A 20 17.01 -2.95 -2.81
C ILE A 20 16.59 -3.47 -1.44
N ASP A 21 16.13 -4.72 -1.35
CA ASP A 21 15.73 -5.35 -0.09
C ASP A 21 16.90 -5.38 0.91
N GLN A 22 18.10 -5.76 0.46
CA GLN A 22 19.30 -5.75 1.29
C GLN A 22 19.66 -4.35 1.80
N ILE A 23 19.51 -3.31 0.97
CA ILE A 23 19.74 -1.93 1.40
C ILE A 23 18.77 -1.57 2.53
N PHE A 24 17.48 -1.83 2.37
CA PHE A 24 16.48 -1.51 3.38
C PHE A 24 16.66 -2.31 4.67
N GLU A 25 16.98 -3.60 4.57
CA GLU A 25 17.29 -4.44 5.73
C GLU A 25 18.47 -3.89 6.54
N MET A 26 19.58 -3.56 5.86
CA MET A 26 20.75 -2.99 6.52
C MET A 26 20.45 -1.59 7.09
N ARG A 27 19.65 -0.76 6.41
CA ARG A 27 19.25 0.56 6.92
C ARG A 27 18.36 0.45 8.15
N SER A 28 17.42 -0.47 8.17
CA SER A 28 16.53 -0.70 9.32
C SER A 28 17.30 -1.16 10.58
N THR A 29 18.45 -1.81 10.41
CA THR A 29 19.34 -2.18 11.53
C THR A 29 20.33 -1.09 11.92
N GLY A 30 20.28 0.10 11.29
CA GLY A 30 21.08 1.27 11.66
C GLY A 30 22.40 1.43 10.90
N ALA A 31 22.70 0.59 9.89
CA ALA A 31 23.93 0.73 9.10
C ALA A 31 23.98 2.07 8.35
N ALA A 32 25.15 2.71 8.27
CA ALA A 32 25.31 3.98 7.59
C ALA A 32 25.22 3.82 6.06
N GLN A 33 24.66 4.81 5.36
CA GLN A 33 24.54 4.80 3.89
C GLN A 33 25.86 4.51 3.18
N GLN A 34 26.98 5.08 3.68
CA GLN A 34 28.31 4.87 3.11
C GLN A 34 28.81 3.43 3.30
N GLU A 35 28.52 2.83 4.44
CA GLU A 35 28.88 1.44 4.74
C GLU A 35 28.15 0.49 3.79
N ILE A 36 26.85 0.70 3.59
CA ILE A 36 26.03 -0.08 2.67
C ILE A 36 26.52 0.06 1.24
N ALA A 37 26.80 1.29 0.83
CA ALA A 37 27.33 1.58 -0.51
C ALA A 37 28.61 0.79 -0.78
N ASN A 38 29.54 0.81 0.16
CA ASN A 38 30.82 0.07 0.06
C ASN A 38 30.59 -1.45 0.03
N ARG A 39 29.68 -1.97 0.87
CA ARG A 39 29.42 -3.41 1.00
C ARG A 39 28.71 -4.00 -0.23
N LEU A 40 27.78 -3.26 -0.81
CA LEU A 40 26.98 -3.72 -1.96
C LEU A 40 27.53 -3.25 -3.31
N GLY A 41 28.59 -2.46 -3.35
CA GLY A 41 29.18 -1.93 -4.58
C GLY A 41 28.27 -0.96 -5.32
N VAL A 42 27.49 -0.15 -4.58
CA VAL A 42 26.60 0.88 -5.12
C VAL A 42 27.05 2.27 -4.66
N ASP A 43 26.50 3.31 -5.26
CA ASP A 43 26.76 4.69 -4.84
C ASP A 43 26.00 5.05 -3.55
N ARG A 44 26.64 5.79 -2.63
CA ARG A 44 25.93 6.35 -1.46
C ARG A 44 24.73 7.20 -1.88
N THR A 45 24.88 7.96 -2.98
CA THR A 45 23.78 8.77 -3.54
C THR A 45 22.61 7.91 -4.00
N PHE A 46 22.86 6.70 -4.52
CA PHE A 46 21.82 5.75 -4.87
C PHE A 46 21.04 5.31 -3.63
N VAL A 47 21.73 4.95 -2.54
CA VAL A 47 21.08 4.57 -1.26
C VAL A 47 20.18 5.72 -0.76
N SER A 48 20.70 6.94 -0.70
CA SER A 48 19.94 8.12 -0.26
C SER A 48 18.72 8.41 -1.15
N ARG A 49 18.87 8.32 -2.47
CA ARG A 49 17.75 8.52 -3.41
C ARG A 49 16.70 7.42 -3.31
N LEU A 50 17.11 6.18 -3.07
CA LEU A 50 16.21 5.07 -2.88
C LEU A 50 15.33 5.27 -1.64
N GLU A 51 15.92 5.73 -0.53
CA GLU A 51 15.17 6.09 0.68
C GLU A 51 14.15 7.20 0.39
N ASN A 52 14.55 8.26 -0.31
CA ASN A 52 13.64 9.36 -0.66
C ASN A 52 12.51 8.95 -1.62
N ILE A 53 12.77 8.02 -2.55
CA ILE A 53 11.75 7.48 -3.47
C ILE A 53 10.75 6.62 -2.71
N GLY A 54 11.24 5.83 -1.74
CA GLY A 54 10.42 4.93 -0.92
C GLY A 54 9.81 5.60 0.33
N GLU A 55 10.09 6.89 0.57
CA GLU A 55 9.56 7.60 1.74
C GLU A 55 8.04 7.77 1.62
N VAL A 56 7.31 7.12 2.54
CA VAL A 56 5.87 7.34 2.69
C VAL A 56 5.65 8.70 3.32
N ARG A 57 4.92 9.56 2.63
CA ARG A 57 4.62 10.90 3.13
C ARG A 57 3.83 10.82 4.43
N LYS A 58 4.22 11.62 5.41
CA LYS A 58 3.55 11.70 6.71
C LYS A 58 2.15 12.28 6.52
N GLY A 59 1.13 11.49 6.87
CA GLY A 59 -0.27 11.91 6.81
C GLY A 59 -0.95 11.69 8.15
N GLN A 60 -1.86 12.60 8.53
CA GLN A 60 -2.63 12.47 9.75
C GLN A 60 -3.97 11.77 9.50
N ARG A 61 -4.55 11.96 8.31
CA ARG A 61 -5.85 11.42 7.92
C ARG A 61 -5.70 10.19 7.08
N ILE A 62 -6.18 9.06 7.61
CA ILE A 62 -6.04 7.75 6.98
C ILE A 62 -7.40 7.25 6.51
N ALA A 63 -7.47 6.82 5.26
CA ALA A 63 -8.59 6.05 4.72
C ALA A 63 -8.17 4.60 4.51
N VAL A 64 -9.04 3.64 4.82
CA VAL A 64 -8.81 2.21 4.56
C VAL A 64 -9.91 1.65 3.68
N VAL A 65 -9.55 1.09 2.55
CA VAL A 65 -10.46 0.43 1.60
C VAL A 65 -10.03 -1.01 1.43
N GLY A 66 -10.95 -1.96 1.63
CA GLY A 66 -10.60 -3.37 1.53
C GLY A 66 -11.74 -4.29 1.11
N PHE A 67 -11.46 -5.21 0.19
CA PHE A 67 -12.38 -6.25 -0.26
C PHE A 67 -11.69 -7.30 -1.16
N PRO A 68 -12.16 -8.56 -1.15
CA PRO A 68 -13.17 -9.13 -0.26
C PRO A 68 -12.53 -9.62 1.04
N ILE A 69 -13.08 -9.25 2.19
CA ILE A 69 -12.52 -9.53 3.51
C ILE A 69 -13.47 -10.40 4.35
N LYS A 70 -12.97 -11.57 4.78
CA LYS A 70 -13.72 -12.55 5.54
C LYS A 70 -14.02 -12.10 6.96
N ASN A 71 -13.00 -11.61 7.65
CA ASN A 71 -13.08 -11.13 9.03
C ASN A 71 -13.33 -9.63 9.11
N LYS A 72 -14.28 -9.15 8.29
CA LYS A 72 -14.64 -7.74 8.15
C LYS A 72 -14.90 -7.05 9.49
N LEU A 73 -15.68 -7.65 10.39
CA LEU A 73 -16.04 -7.02 11.66
C LEU A 73 -14.82 -6.80 12.54
N GLU A 74 -13.94 -7.78 12.64
CA GLU A 74 -12.70 -7.69 13.40
C GLU A 74 -11.80 -6.57 12.86
N ILE A 75 -11.68 -6.46 11.53
CA ILE A 75 -10.91 -5.38 10.90
C ILE A 75 -11.55 -4.01 11.13
N LEU A 76 -12.87 -3.89 11.05
CA LEU A 76 -13.57 -2.64 11.32
C LEU A 76 -13.41 -2.19 12.78
N GLU A 77 -13.51 -3.11 13.75
CA GLU A 77 -13.29 -2.82 15.17
C GLU A 77 -11.86 -2.32 15.42
N LEU A 78 -10.87 -3.01 14.83
CA LEU A 78 -9.47 -2.59 14.90
C LEU A 78 -9.28 -1.17 14.35
N LEU A 79 -9.77 -0.90 13.14
CA LEU A 79 -9.62 0.40 12.48
C LEU A 79 -10.33 1.52 13.26
N HIS A 80 -11.50 1.23 13.83
CA HIS A 80 -12.22 2.17 14.69
C HIS A 80 -11.44 2.46 15.99
N HIS A 81 -10.90 1.43 16.65
CA HIS A 81 -10.06 1.57 17.84
C HIS A 81 -8.82 2.44 17.54
N GLU A 82 -8.24 2.23 16.38
CA GLU A 82 -7.12 3.03 15.90
C GLU A 82 -7.53 4.41 15.36
N GLY A 83 -8.80 4.80 15.43
CA GLY A 83 -9.28 6.14 15.03
C GLY A 83 -9.06 6.41 13.55
N VAL A 84 -9.20 5.41 12.69
CA VAL A 84 -9.22 5.58 11.23
C VAL A 84 -10.54 6.25 10.84
N GLU A 85 -10.46 7.38 10.13
CA GLU A 85 -11.63 8.23 9.87
C GLU A 85 -12.55 7.69 8.77
N PHE A 86 -12.00 7.04 7.76
CA PHE A 86 -12.76 6.48 6.66
C PHE A 86 -12.43 5.00 6.46
N THR A 87 -13.47 4.16 6.47
CA THR A 87 -13.34 2.73 6.25
C THR A 87 -14.38 2.24 5.26
N LEU A 88 -13.92 1.58 4.20
CA LEU A 88 -14.78 0.89 3.22
C LEU A 88 -14.34 -0.57 3.12
N ILE A 89 -14.85 -1.39 4.04
CA ILE A 89 -14.52 -2.81 4.11
C ILE A 89 -15.75 -3.63 3.68
N MET A 90 -15.58 -4.50 2.70
CA MET A 90 -16.66 -5.32 2.14
C MET A 90 -16.27 -6.78 2.05
N THR A 91 -17.24 -7.66 2.25
CA THR A 91 -17.18 -9.06 1.83
C THR A 91 -17.43 -9.18 0.32
N GLU A 92 -17.20 -10.36 -0.24
CA GLU A 92 -17.51 -10.65 -1.65
C GLU A 92 -19.02 -10.48 -1.94
N GLU A 93 -19.87 -10.95 -1.04
CA GLU A 93 -21.33 -10.81 -1.17
C GLU A 93 -21.76 -9.33 -1.17
N GLU A 94 -21.21 -8.51 -0.25
CA GLU A 94 -21.50 -7.08 -0.17
C GLU A 94 -21.01 -6.33 -1.42
N ARG A 95 -19.83 -6.70 -1.93
CA ARG A 95 -19.31 -6.15 -3.17
C ARG A 95 -20.25 -6.42 -4.36
N TRP A 96 -20.75 -7.65 -4.48
CA TRP A 96 -21.69 -7.98 -5.53
C TRP A 96 -23.05 -7.29 -5.35
N LYS A 97 -23.55 -7.17 -4.11
CA LYS A 97 -24.75 -6.40 -3.82
C LYS A 97 -24.57 -4.93 -4.22
N PHE A 98 -23.42 -4.34 -3.90
CA PHE A 98 -23.10 -2.97 -4.28
C PHE A 98 -23.15 -2.78 -5.80
N VAL A 99 -22.53 -3.69 -6.56
CA VAL A 99 -22.51 -3.60 -8.03
C VAL A 99 -23.87 -3.90 -8.66
N LYS A 100 -24.63 -4.88 -8.16
CA LYS A 100 -25.90 -5.31 -8.74
C LYS A 100 -27.06 -4.38 -8.43
N ASN A 101 -27.05 -3.75 -7.26
CA ASN A 101 -28.16 -2.91 -6.79
C ASN A 101 -28.10 -1.47 -7.34
N ILE A 102 -26.96 -1.07 -7.90
CA ILE A 102 -26.75 0.25 -8.48
C ILE A 102 -26.45 0.06 -9.97
N GLN A 103 -27.22 0.69 -10.86
CA GLN A 103 -27.05 0.49 -12.31
C GLN A 103 -26.55 1.73 -13.03
N GLY A 104 -25.79 1.48 -14.11
CA GLY A 104 -25.40 2.48 -15.08
C GLY A 104 -24.70 3.71 -14.48
N VAL A 105 -25.26 4.88 -14.72
CA VAL A 105 -24.71 6.17 -14.35
C VAL A 105 -24.58 6.34 -12.83
N ASP A 106 -25.52 5.78 -12.06
CA ASP A 106 -25.51 5.89 -10.60
C ASP A 106 -24.36 5.11 -9.96
N LEU A 107 -23.99 3.94 -10.53
CA LEU A 107 -22.81 3.20 -10.11
C LEU A 107 -21.53 4.00 -10.38
N LEU A 108 -21.43 4.60 -11.56
CA LEU A 108 -20.30 5.45 -11.92
C LEU A 108 -20.20 6.65 -10.96
N ASN A 109 -21.31 7.36 -10.73
CA ASN A 109 -21.36 8.48 -9.81
C ASN A 109 -20.96 8.08 -8.39
N LYS A 110 -21.41 6.91 -7.92
CA LYS A 110 -21.04 6.41 -6.60
C LYS A 110 -19.54 6.09 -6.50
N ILE A 111 -18.97 5.45 -7.51
CA ILE A 111 -17.52 5.20 -7.58
C ILE A 111 -16.74 6.52 -7.59
N MET A 112 -17.16 7.50 -8.40
CA MET A 112 -16.54 8.82 -8.44
C MET A 112 -16.63 9.55 -7.10
N SER A 113 -17.76 9.44 -6.41
CA SER A 113 -17.91 10.01 -5.05
C SER A 113 -16.96 9.38 -4.05
N LEU A 114 -16.80 8.05 -4.06
CA LEU A 114 -15.88 7.34 -3.18
C LEU A 114 -14.41 7.71 -3.48
N LEU A 115 -14.05 7.87 -4.74
CA LEU A 115 -12.72 8.34 -5.13
C LEU A 115 -12.48 9.79 -4.69
N ALA A 116 -13.48 10.66 -4.83
CA ALA A 116 -13.39 12.04 -4.39
C ALA A 116 -13.26 12.12 -2.85
N GLU A 117 -13.97 11.29 -2.12
CA GLU A 117 -13.87 11.18 -0.66
C GLU A 117 -12.48 10.68 -0.24
N ALA A 118 -11.98 9.60 -0.87
CA ALA A 118 -10.64 9.07 -0.61
C ALA A 118 -9.53 10.12 -0.83
N ARG A 119 -9.68 11.01 -1.81
CA ARG A 119 -8.76 12.13 -2.04
C ARG A 119 -8.72 13.17 -0.91
N GLY A 120 -9.72 13.19 -0.05
CA GLY A 120 -9.75 14.02 1.15
C GLY A 120 -8.78 13.56 2.26
N TYR A 121 -8.19 12.38 2.13
CA TYR A 121 -7.26 11.79 3.08
C TYR A 121 -5.83 11.92 2.60
N ASP A 122 -4.87 11.90 3.54
CA ASP A 122 -3.46 12.04 3.22
C ASP A 122 -2.88 10.71 2.71
N ILE A 123 -3.33 9.61 3.32
CA ILE A 123 -2.90 8.25 3.00
C ILE A 123 -4.12 7.34 2.82
N VAL A 124 -4.08 6.52 1.77
CA VAL A 124 -5.12 5.51 1.50
C VAL A 124 -4.51 4.12 1.60
N VAL A 125 -4.91 3.36 2.60
CA VAL A 125 -4.54 1.95 2.72
C VAL A 125 -5.50 1.10 1.92
N VAL A 126 -4.99 0.29 1.00
CA VAL A 126 -5.77 -0.59 0.12
C VAL A 126 -5.49 -2.04 0.45
N ILE A 127 -6.51 -2.76 0.94
CA ILE A 127 -6.45 -4.20 1.20
C ILE A 127 -7.15 -4.93 0.06
N GLY A 128 -6.41 -5.60 -0.81
CA GLY A 128 -7.00 -6.19 -2.00
C GLY A 128 -6.05 -7.00 -2.85
N SER A 129 -6.46 -7.29 -4.09
CA SER A 129 -5.59 -7.98 -5.04
C SER A 129 -4.52 -7.06 -5.60
N ASN A 130 -3.43 -7.68 -6.06
CA ASN A 130 -2.32 -7.00 -6.71
C ASN A 130 -2.74 -6.01 -7.81
N GLN A 131 -3.72 -6.37 -8.65
CA GLN A 131 -4.19 -5.48 -9.72
C GLN A 131 -5.02 -4.32 -9.18
N ARG A 132 -5.86 -4.53 -8.15
CA ARG A 132 -6.65 -3.45 -7.54
C ARG A 132 -5.78 -2.40 -6.89
N ILE A 133 -4.74 -2.83 -6.17
CA ILE A 133 -3.77 -1.92 -5.58
C ILE A 133 -3.16 -1.06 -6.68
N LYS A 134 -2.63 -1.65 -7.75
CA LYS A 134 -2.04 -0.92 -8.89
C LYS A 134 -3.00 0.07 -9.56
N VAL A 135 -4.27 -0.31 -9.70
CA VAL A 135 -5.29 0.58 -10.29
C VAL A 135 -5.56 1.76 -9.38
N LEU A 136 -5.69 1.55 -8.07
CA LEU A 136 -5.92 2.63 -7.12
C LEU A 136 -4.70 3.54 -6.97
N GLU A 137 -3.49 3.00 -6.98
CA GLU A 137 -2.24 3.78 -7.04
C GLU A 137 -2.18 4.70 -8.27
N ALA A 138 -2.70 4.23 -9.42
CA ALA A 138 -2.72 5.03 -10.64
C ALA A 138 -3.81 6.11 -10.68
N ILE A 139 -4.90 5.93 -9.93
CA ILE A 139 -6.08 6.83 -9.97
C ILE A 139 -6.06 7.83 -8.81
N ILE A 140 -5.60 7.40 -7.63
CA ILE A 140 -5.59 8.22 -6.42
C ILE A 140 -4.29 9.04 -6.41
N ASP A 141 -4.44 10.38 -6.48
CA ASP A 141 -3.34 11.33 -6.39
C ASP A 141 -2.94 11.60 -4.92
N LYS A 142 -2.73 10.51 -4.19
CA LYS A 142 -2.32 10.50 -2.77
C LYS A 142 -1.40 9.32 -2.52
N GLU A 143 -0.78 9.28 -1.34
CA GLU A 143 -0.01 8.13 -0.92
C GLU A 143 -0.91 6.90 -0.77
N VAL A 144 -0.64 5.86 -1.52
CA VAL A 144 -1.37 4.59 -1.46
C VAL A 144 -0.47 3.50 -0.90
N ILE A 145 -0.92 2.86 0.17
CA ILE A 145 -0.23 1.71 0.78
C ILE A 145 -1.06 0.46 0.53
N GLY A 146 -0.50 -0.49 -0.23
CA GLY A 146 -1.16 -1.74 -0.56
C GLY A 146 -0.87 -2.86 0.43
N LEU A 147 -1.91 -3.49 0.96
CA LEU A 147 -1.82 -4.81 1.60
C LEU A 147 -2.41 -5.86 0.65
N GLU A 148 -1.53 -6.58 -0.03
CA GLU A 148 -1.92 -7.61 -0.97
C GLU A 148 -2.44 -8.86 -0.24
N ILE A 149 -3.65 -9.31 -0.60
CA ILE A 149 -4.30 -10.50 -0.04
C ILE A 149 -4.52 -11.61 -1.07
N GLY A 150 -3.99 -11.45 -2.26
CA GLY A 150 -3.99 -12.44 -3.33
C GLY A 150 -3.90 -11.84 -4.73
N GLU A 151 -3.73 -12.72 -5.71
CA GLU A 151 -3.73 -12.36 -7.12
C GLU A 151 -5.15 -12.16 -7.66
N SER A 152 -5.29 -11.26 -8.65
CA SER A 152 -6.57 -11.01 -9.30
C SER A 152 -6.86 -12.06 -10.38
N PRO A 153 -8.13 -12.54 -10.51
CA PRO A 153 -9.31 -12.18 -9.74
C PRO A 153 -9.39 -12.90 -8.38
N ILE A 154 -9.82 -12.19 -7.32
CA ILE A 154 -10.20 -12.81 -6.05
C ILE A 154 -11.72 -13.02 -6.07
N GLU A 155 -12.17 -14.27 -5.96
CA GLU A 155 -13.58 -14.66 -6.08
C GLU A 155 -14.19 -15.16 -4.76
N GLU A 156 -13.40 -15.14 -3.68
CA GLU A 156 -13.82 -15.57 -2.35
C GLU A 156 -13.28 -14.63 -1.27
N ASP A 157 -13.95 -14.62 -0.11
CA ASP A 157 -13.49 -13.83 1.03
C ASP A 157 -12.15 -14.32 1.56
N LYS A 158 -11.21 -13.39 1.72
CA LYS A 158 -9.88 -13.65 2.27
C LYS A 158 -9.79 -13.20 3.72
N PHE A 159 -9.19 -14.04 4.55
CA PHE A 159 -8.83 -13.66 5.91
C PHE A 159 -7.67 -12.66 5.87
N VAL A 160 -7.80 -11.57 6.58
CA VAL A 160 -6.77 -10.55 6.74
C VAL A 160 -6.26 -10.58 8.16
N ASP A 161 -4.95 -10.76 8.31
CA ASP A 161 -4.31 -10.73 9.64
C ASP A 161 -4.40 -9.33 10.24
N PRO A 162 -5.13 -9.15 11.38
CA PRO A 162 -5.26 -7.85 12.04
C PRO A 162 -3.91 -7.24 12.45
N ALA A 163 -2.93 -8.08 12.80
CA ALA A 163 -1.60 -7.61 13.18
C ALA A 163 -0.91 -6.88 12.03
N LYS A 164 -1.02 -7.37 10.79
CA LYS A 164 -0.45 -6.70 9.61
C LYS A 164 -1.11 -5.34 9.34
N VAL A 165 -2.42 -5.26 9.54
CA VAL A 165 -3.15 -3.99 9.39
C VAL A 165 -2.71 -3.00 10.46
N LEU A 166 -2.60 -3.45 11.70
CA LEU A 166 -2.13 -2.64 12.83
C LEU A 166 -0.69 -2.13 12.60
N ASP A 167 0.20 -2.98 12.11
CA ASP A 167 1.58 -2.62 11.80
C ASP A 167 1.65 -1.50 10.75
N ILE A 168 0.82 -1.58 9.70
CA ILE A 168 0.73 -0.52 8.69
C ILE A 168 0.27 0.79 9.33
N ILE A 169 -0.83 0.78 10.09
CA ILE A 169 -1.37 1.98 10.74
C ILE A 169 -0.34 2.61 11.70
N ASN A 170 0.33 1.77 12.50
CA ASN A 170 1.37 2.22 13.43
C ASN A 170 2.58 2.80 12.68
N SER A 171 3.02 2.18 11.60
CA SER A 171 4.14 2.67 10.78
C SER A 171 3.84 4.06 10.21
N ILE A 172 2.61 4.29 9.74
CA ILE A 172 2.16 5.60 9.26
C ILE A 172 2.25 6.64 10.38
N ARG A 173 1.81 6.30 11.59
CA ARG A 173 1.75 7.23 12.73
C ARG A 173 3.10 7.49 13.39
N LEU A 174 3.97 6.51 13.49
CA LEU A 174 5.32 6.67 14.03
C LEU A 174 6.12 7.67 13.20
N GLY A 175 6.02 7.59 11.86
CA GLY A 175 6.59 8.59 10.97
C GLY A 175 6.11 10.02 11.27
N THR A 176 4.90 10.19 11.83
CA THR A 176 4.34 11.52 12.18
C THR A 176 4.89 12.06 13.51
N ARG A 177 5.18 11.19 14.49
CA ARG A 177 5.64 11.61 15.84
C ARG A 177 7.10 12.07 15.88
N GLU A 178 7.97 11.50 15.08
CA GLU A 178 9.39 11.90 15.02
C GLU A 178 9.62 13.25 14.32
N ALA A 179 8.68 13.70 13.48
CA ALA A 179 8.78 14.99 12.80
C ALA A 179 8.23 16.17 13.60
N ALA A 180 7.54 15.91 14.69
CA ALA A 180 7.01 16.94 15.58
C ALA A 180 7.98 17.29 16.74
N ARG A 181 9.17 16.69 16.76
CA ARG A 181 10.28 16.98 17.66
C ARG A 181 11.41 17.67 16.93
#